data_05646aa04e409336f86faa46bda2a5af
#
_entry.id   05646aa04e409336f86faa46bda2a5af
#
_cell.length_a   1.000
_cell.length_b   1.000
_cell.length_c   1.000
_cell.angle_alpha   90.00
_cell.angle_beta   90.00
_cell.angle_gamma   90.00
#
_symmetry.space_group_name_H-M   'P 1'
#
loop_
_entity.id
_entity.type
_entity.pdbx_description
1 polymer ?
#
loop_
_entity_poly.entity_id
_entity_poly.type
_entity_poly.pdbx_seq_one_letter_code
_entity_poly.pdbx_strand_id
1 'polypeptide(L)'
;MKKKRNKDPIQPVSGTKVPRFAGPSTFARLPELRDTENCDVAIVGIPFDAGTSYRPGARFGPQSIRQASRHLRTNYHPNYDVETFKIQQVADAGDI
;
A
#
# COMPACT_ATOMS: atom_id res chain seq x y z
N MET A 1 23.25 -10.46 -1.18
CA MET A 1 22.74 -11.20 -0.01
C MET A 1 21.60 -10.45 0.64
N LYS A 2 20.56 -11.14 0.98
CA LYS A 2 19.39 -10.50 1.59
C LYS A 2 19.66 -10.23 3.07
N LYS A 3 19.48 -8.97 3.49
CA LYS A 3 19.67 -8.59 4.88
C LYS A 3 18.59 -9.22 5.76
N LYS A 4 19.02 -9.84 6.87
CA LYS A 4 18.07 -10.44 7.80
C LYS A 4 17.29 -9.36 8.53
N ARG A 5 15.98 -9.51 8.56
CA ARG A 5 15.10 -8.55 9.21
C ARG A 5 15.03 -8.82 10.72
N ASN A 6 15.10 -7.76 11.53
CA ASN A 6 15.01 -7.89 12.99
C ASN A 6 13.58 -8.15 13.45
N LYS A 7 12.60 -7.66 12.70
CA LYS A 7 11.18 -7.81 13.01
C LYS A 7 10.44 -8.28 11.77
N ASP A 8 9.35 -8.99 12.00
CA ASP A 8 8.47 -9.38 10.90
C ASP A 8 7.85 -8.13 10.26
N PRO A 9 7.58 -8.17 8.95
CA PRO A 9 6.91 -7.06 8.30
C PRO A 9 5.56 -6.74 8.94
N ILE A 10 5.25 -5.45 9.07
CA ILE A 10 3.95 -4.99 9.52
C ILE A 10 2.93 -5.29 8.43
N GLN A 11 1.88 -5.99 8.79
CA GLN A 11 0.87 -6.45 7.84
C GLN A 11 -0.21 -5.40 7.61
N PRO A 12 -0.95 -5.49 6.49
CA PRO A 12 -2.15 -4.67 6.31
C PRO A 12 -3.16 -4.93 7.44
N VAL A 13 -3.95 -3.91 7.74
CA VAL A 13 -5.00 -4.04 8.75
C VAL A 13 -6.08 -4.99 8.24
N SER A 14 -6.40 -6.03 9.03
CA SER A 14 -7.35 -7.05 8.63
C SER A 14 -8.78 -6.53 8.63
N GLY A 15 -9.54 -6.88 7.59
CA GLY A 15 -10.96 -6.56 7.53
C GLY A 15 -11.79 -7.30 8.57
N THR A 16 -11.23 -8.33 9.21
CA THR A 16 -11.91 -9.04 10.30
C THR A 16 -11.76 -8.31 11.64
N LYS A 17 -10.73 -7.48 11.79
CA LYS A 17 -10.51 -6.69 13.00
C LYS A 17 -11.08 -5.29 12.87
N VAL A 18 -10.88 -4.65 11.73
CA VAL A 18 -11.38 -3.31 11.44
C VAL A 18 -12.12 -3.36 10.11
N PRO A 19 -13.38 -2.92 10.05
CA PRO A 19 -14.11 -2.92 8.78
C PRO A 19 -13.36 -2.18 7.68
N ARG A 20 -13.55 -2.62 6.43
CA ARG A 20 -12.80 -2.06 5.30
C ARG A 20 -13.12 -0.60 4.99
N PHE A 21 -14.30 -0.12 5.42
CA PHE A 21 -14.64 1.29 5.25
C PHE A 21 -14.05 2.18 6.36
N ALA A 22 -13.45 1.57 7.39
CA ALA A 22 -12.80 2.27 8.50
C ALA A 22 -11.31 1.90 8.50
N GLY A 23 -10.56 2.45 9.45
CA GLY A 23 -9.14 2.17 9.55
C GLY A 23 -8.31 3.05 8.62
N PRO A 24 -7.06 2.68 8.36
CA PRO A 24 -6.15 3.54 7.58
C PRO A 24 -6.58 3.66 6.12
N SER A 25 -6.39 4.84 5.55
CA SER A 25 -6.69 5.12 4.15
C SER A 25 -5.45 4.98 3.25
N THR A 26 -4.45 4.28 3.71
CA THR A 26 -3.26 3.93 2.94
C THR A 26 -3.58 2.84 1.92
N PHE A 27 -2.65 2.63 0.97
CA PHE A 27 -2.79 1.56 0.00
C PHE A 27 -2.86 0.21 0.71
N ALA A 28 -3.87 -0.58 0.38
CA ALA A 28 -4.11 -1.90 0.97
C ALA A 28 -4.13 -1.89 2.50
N ARG A 29 -4.37 -0.74 3.12
CA ARG A 29 -4.38 -0.55 4.58
C ARG A 29 -3.03 -0.93 5.21
N LEU A 30 -1.97 -0.74 4.46
CA LEU A 30 -0.60 -0.95 4.91
C LEU A 30 -0.15 0.16 5.87
N PRO A 31 0.94 -0.06 6.62
CA PRO A 31 1.48 1.00 7.46
C PRO A 31 2.03 2.15 6.62
N GLU A 32 2.11 3.33 7.20
CA GLU A 32 2.81 4.46 6.60
C GLU A 32 4.32 4.24 6.72
N LEU A 33 5.07 4.84 5.79
CA LEU A 33 6.51 4.66 5.75
C LEU A 33 7.19 5.00 7.09
N ARG A 34 6.74 6.07 7.75
CA ARG A 34 7.29 6.52 9.02
C ARG A 34 7.13 5.50 10.15
N ASP A 35 6.20 4.56 10.00
CA ASP A 35 5.92 3.55 11.01
C ASP A 35 6.72 2.27 10.81
N THR A 36 7.58 2.24 9.78
CA THR A 36 8.39 1.06 9.45
C THR A 36 9.86 1.33 9.71
N GLU A 37 10.62 0.29 10.05
CA GLU A 37 12.06 0.41 10.27
C GLU A 37 12.87 0.18 9.01
N ASN A 38 12.60 -0.90 8.30
CA ASN A 38 13.35 -1.30 7.10
C ASN A 38 12.35 -1.59 5.99
N CYS A 39 11.97 -0.55 5.27
CA CYS A 39 11.01 -0.67 4.20
C CYS A 39 11.70 -1.20 2.94
N ASP A 40 11.14 -2.26 2.36
CA ASP A 40 11.65 -2.84 1.13
C ASP A 40 11.01 -2.19 -0.10
N VAL A 41 9.72 -1.87 0.00
CA VAL A 41 8.96 -1.27 -1.10
C VAL A 41 8.09 -0.15 -0.54
N ALA A 42 8.24 1.03 -1.10
CA ALA A 42 7.42 2.19 -0.74
C ALA A 42 6.50 2.55 -1.92
N ILE A 43 5.23 2.72 -1.61
CA ILE A 43 4.24 3.14 -2.60
C ILE A 43 4.07 4.65 -2.47
N VAL A 44 4.34 5.36 -3.57
CA VAL A 44 4.29 6.82 -3.60
C VAL A 44 3.30 7.25 -4.66
N GLY A 45 2.40 8.16 -4.28
CA GLY A 45 1.46 8.75 -5.21
C GLY A 45 2.01 10.04 -5.83
N ILE A 46 1.70 10.28 -7.09
CA ILE A 46 2.06 11.51 -7.79
C ILE A 46 0.76 12.12 -8.32
N PRO A 47 0.05 12.91 -7.49
CA PRO A 47 -1.24 13.49 -7.89
C PRO A 47 -1.04 14.73 -8.77
N PHE A 48 -0.65 14.51 -10.01
CA PHE A 48 -0.30 15.57 -10.94
C PHE A 48 -1.05 15.37 -12.26
N ASP A 49 -1.74 16.41 -12.71
CA ASP A 49 -2.48 16.39 -13.97
C ASP A 49 -2.29 17.63 -14.84
N ALA A 50 -1.35 18.50 -14.48
CA ALA A 50 -1.12 19.73 -15.25
C ALA A 50 -0.62 19.46 -16.67
N GLY A 51 -0.07 18.26 -16.92
CA GLY A 51 0.39 17.86 -18.24
C GLY A 51 -0.67 17.24 -19.13
N THR A 52 -1.89 17.02 -18.60
CA THR A 52 -2.95 16.40 -19.40
C THR A 52 -3.59 17.45 -20.30
N SER A 53 -3.84 17.11 -21.56
CA SER A 53 -4.33 18.04 -22.53
C SER A 53 -5.84 17.94 -22.79
N TYR A 54 -6.48 16.88 -22.30
CA TYR A 54 -7.89 16.64 -22.62
C TYR A 54 -8.78 16.55 -21.40
N ARG A 55 -8.52 15.61 -20.49
CA ARG A 55 -9.34 15.41 -19.29
C ARG A 55 -8.46 15.46 -18.04
N PRO A 56 -8.36 16.62 -17.38
CA PRO A 56 -7.66 16.69 -16.12
C PRO A 56 -8.41 15.86 -15.06
N GLY A 57 -7.68 15.26 -14.17
CA GLY A 57 -8.24 14.39 -13.13
C GLY A 57 -7.25 13.39 -12.60
N ALA A 58 -6.07 13.28 -13.23
CA ALA A 58 -5.04 12.36 -12.79
C ALA A 58 -4.59 12.63 -11.36
N ARG A 59 -4.73 13.88 -10.87
CA ARG A 59 -4.39 14.22 -9.49
C ARG A 59 -5.23 13.45 -8.46
N PHE A 60 -6.37 12.91 -8.86
CA PHE A 60 -7.22 12.11 -8.00
C PHE A 60 -6.91 10.61 -8.09
N GLY A 61 -5.99 10.22 -8.98
CA GLY A 61 -5.66 8.82 -9.21
C GLY A 61 -5.14 8.10 -7.97
N PRO A 62 -4.12 8.64 -7.28
CA PRO A 62 -3.59 7.98 -6.10
C PRO A 62 -4.65 7.74 -5.04
N GLN A 63 -5.50 8.73 -4.76
CA GLN A 63 -6.57 8.58 -3.77
C GLN A 63 -7.57 7.52 -4.19
N SER A 64 -7.96 7.50 -5.47
CA SER A 64 -8.92 6.51 -5.98
C SER A 64 -8.37 5.10 -5.88
N ILE A 65 -7.09 4.93 -6.21
CA ILE A 65 -6.42 3.62 -6.11
C ILE A 65 -6.36 3.17 -4.65
N ARG A 66 -6.03 4.06 -3.73
CA ARG A 66 -6.00 3.73 -2.31
C ARG A 66 -7.38 3.33 -1.80
N GLN A 67 -8.42 4.04 -2.20
CA GLN A 67 -9.78 3.70 -1.81
C GLN A 67 -10.18 2.31 -2.33
N ALA A 68 -9.89 2.02 -3.58
CA ALA A 68 -10.19 0.71 -4.15
C ALA A 68 -9.40 -0.40 -3.47
N SER A 69 -8.15 -0.15 -3.12
CA SER A 69 -7.28 -1.14 -2.49
C SER A 69 -7.74 -1.55 -1.09
N ARG A 70 -8.61 -0.76 -0.45
CA ARG A 70 -9.12 -1.09 0.88
C ARG A 70 -9.98 -2.35 0.89
N HIS A 71 -10.46 -2.77 -0.28
CA HIS A 71 -11.30 -3.96 -0.43
C HIS A 71 -10.52 -5.23 -0.70
N LEU A 72 -9.19 -5.16 -0.77
CA LEU A 72 -8.37 -6.34 -0.95
C LEU A 72 -8.54 -7.29 0.23
N ARG A 73 -8.74 -8.57 -0.07
CA ARG A 73 -9.02 -9.59 0.94
C ARG A 73 -7.83 -10.47 1.26
N THR A 74 -6.92 -10.63 0.30
CA THR A 74 -5.75 -11.48 0.48
C THR A 74 -4.56 -10.86 -0.22
N ASN A 75 -3.40 -11.07 0.36
CA ASN A 75 -2.12 -10.71 -0.23
C ASN A 75 -1.37 -11.93 -0.77
N TYR A 76 -2.02 -13.07 -0.82
CA TYR A 76 -1.45 -14.31 -1.35
C TYR A 76 -1.55 -14.32 -2.86
N HIS A 77 -0.42 -14.61 -3.53
CA HIS A 77 -0.38 -14.71 -4.98
C HIS A 77 -0.45 -16.17 -5.39
N PRO A 78 -1.60 -16.64 -5.94
CA PRO A 78 -1.79 -18.06 -6.19
C PRO A 78 -0.83 -18.66 -7.21
N ASN A 79 -0.40 -17.88 -8.21
CA ASN A 79 0.50 -18.38 -9.25
C ASN A 79 1.92 -18.59 -8.74
N TYR A 80 2.35 -17.84 -7.75
CA TYR A 80 3.72 -17.93 -7.22
C TYR A 80 3.77 -18.49 -5.81
N ASP A 81 2.63 -18.80 -5.23
CA ASP A 81 2.53 -19.39 -3.88
C ASP A 81 3.27 -18.55 -2.85
N VAL A 82 3.04 -17.23 -2.86
CA VAL A 82 3.68 -16.31 -1.95
C VAL A 82 2.69 -15.31 -1.34
N GLU A 83 2.95 -14.92 -0.12
CA GLU A 83 2.27 -13.81 0.52
C GLU A 83 3.25 -12.64 0.57
N THR A 84 3.11 -11.71 -0.39
CA THR A 84 4.07 -10.65 -0.62
C THR A 84 4.36 -9.83 0.63
N PHE A 85 3.30 -9.45 1.38
CA PHE A 85 3.47 -8.58 2.54
C PHE A 85 4.11 -9.28 3.74
N LYS A 86 4.22 -10.60 3.72
CA LYS A 86 4.96 -11.34 4.75
C LYS A 86 6.43 -11.45 4.46
N ILE A 87 6.79 -11.39 3.18
CA ILE A 87 8.18 -11.50 2.73
C ILE A 87 8.87 -10.15 2.75
N GLN A 88 8.15 -9.10 2.34
CA GLN A 88 8.68 -7.76 2.20
C GLN A 88 7.89 -6.79 3.07
N GLN A 89 8.59 -5.80 3.63
CA GLN A 89 7.90 -4.69 4.27
C GLN A 89 7.52 -3.70 3.19
N VAL A 90 6.22 -3.64 2.91
CA VAL A 90 5.64 -2.67 1.99
C VAL A 90 4.96 -1.58 2.81
N ALA A 91 5.14 -0.35 2.43
CA ALA A 91 4.56 0.78 3.14
C ALA A 91 4.05 1.84 2.18
N ASP A 92 3.14 2.66 2.66
CA ASP A 92 2.60 3.78 1.89
C ASP A 92 3.36 5.04 2.31
N ALA A 93 4.07 5.64 1.36
CA ALA A 93 4.85 6.85 1.61
C ALA A 93 4.05 8.13 1.36
N GLY A 94 2.76 8.01 1.04
CA GLY A 94 1.92 9.17 0.77
C GLY A 94 2.12 9.71 -0.62
N ASP A 95 1.81 10.98 -0.80
CA ASP A 95 1.90 11.66 -2.09
C ASP A 95 3.03 12.67 -2.09
N ILE A 96 3.62 12.85 -3.25
CA ILE A 96 4.60 13.91 -3.46
C ILE A 96 3.92 15.25 -3.61
#